data_05e8199101076162bf942a6da7ff273f
#
_entry.id   05e8199101076162bf942a6da7ff273f
#
_cell.length_a   1.000
_cell.length_b   1.000
_cell.length_c   1.000
_cell.angle_alpha   90.00
_cell.angle_beta   90.00
_cell.angle_gamma   90.00
#
_symmetry.space_group_name_H-M   'P 1'
#
loop_
_entity.id
_entity.type
_entity.pdbx_description
1 polymer ?
#
loop_
_entity_poly.entity_id
_entity_poly.type
_entity_poly.pdbx_seq_one_letter_code
_entity_poly.pdbx_strand_id
1 'polypeptide(L)'
;MIVVDSAAVVDVLTNAPGCEALRAHLAAEELHAPALLDFEFVSALRGLTLACQLSAGRAQDALTDFEHLPIHRWTSGDALRRRAYSLRDNLSAYDAAYVALAEALRCALVTRDGRLVRSSGHSVSIVVL
;
A
#
# COMPACT_ATOMS: atom_id res chain seq x y z
N MET A 1 -9.32 -9.91 -5.70
CA MET A 1 -9.43 -8.63 -4.98
C MET A 1 -8.48 -8.63 -3.79
N ILE A 2 -7.66 -7.62 -3.72
CA ILE A 2 -6.71 -7.42 -2.62
C ILE A 2 -6.64 -5.94 -2.25
N VAL A 3 -6.25 -5.63 -1.02
CA VAL A 3 -5.76 -4.31 -0.65
C VAL A 3 -4.25 -4.30 -0.81
N VAL A 4 -3.71 -3.26 -1.41
CA VAL A 4 -2.28 -3.09 -1.64
C VAL A 4 -1.78 -1.85 -0.90
N ASP A 5 -0.64 -1.96 -0.22
CA ASP A 5 -0.06 -0.81 0.48
C ASP A 5 0.90 0.01 -0.40
N SER A 6 1.30 1.16 0.12
CA SER A 6 2.18 2.07 -0.62
C SER A 6 3.55 1.47 -0.92
N ALA A 7 4.13 0.72 0.01
CA ALA A 7 5.45 0.10 -0.19
C ALA A 7 5.43 -0.88 -1.38
N ALA A 8 4.39 -1.69 -1.50
CA ALA A 8 4.23 -2.62 -2.62
C ALA A 8 4.12 -1.88 -3.95
N VAL A 9 3.30 -0.83 -4.02
CA VAL A 9 3.11 -0.04 -5.25
C VAL A 9 4.40 0.69 -5.63
N VAL A 10 5.08 1.31 -4.67
CA VAL A 10 6.36 1.99 -4.91
C VAL A 10 7.39 1.03 -5.49
N ASP A 11 7.56 -0.13 -4.87
CA ASP A 11 8.57 -1.09 -5.31
C ASP A 11 8.31 -1.60 -6.74
N VAL A 12 7.05 -1.89 -7.07
CA VAL A 12 6.70 -2.32 -8.42
C VAL A 12 6.94 -1.21 -9.44
N LEU A 13 6.52 0.02 -9.15
CA LEU A 13 6.60 1.11 -10.12
C LEU A 13 7.99 1.73 -10.24
N THR A 14 8.87 1.53 -9.25
CA THR A 14 10.27 1.95 -9.31
C THR A 14 11.21 0.81 -9.72
N ASN A 15 10.69 -0.36 -10.06
CA ASN A 15 11.46 -1.54 -10.42
C ASN A 15 12.48 -1.95 -9.34
N ALA A 16 12.05 -1.96 -8.09
CA ALA A 16 12.89 -2.42 -6.98
C ALA A 16 13.32 -3.88 -7.20
N PRO A 17 14.54 -4.26 -6.78
CA PRO A 17 15.00 -5.65 -6.90
C PRO A 17 14.06 -6.63 -6.17
N GLY A 18 13.85 -7.80 -6.78
CA GLY A 18 13.06 -8.87 -6.18
C GLY A 18 11.55 -8.62 -6.15
N CYS A 19 11.03 -7.78 -7.03
CA CYS A 19 9.59 -7.48 -7.08
C CYS A 19 8.82 -8.22 -8.20
N GLU A 20 9.42 -9.20 -8.84
CA GLU A 20 8.81 -9.91 -9.98
C GLU A 20 7.53 -10.66 -9.56
N ALA A 21 7.59 -11.41 -8.46
CA ALA A 21 6.43 -12.13 -7.92
C ALA A 21 5.32 -11.17 -7.51
N LEU A 22 5.67 -10.06 -6.86
CA LEU A 22 4.74 -9.01 -6.49
C LEU A 22 4.06 -8.41 -7.72
N ARG A 23 4.84 -8.06 -8.74
CA ARG A 23 4.29 -7.49 -9.98
C ARG A 23 3.29 -8.45 -10.63
N ALA A 24 3.65 -9.73 -10.74
CA ALA A 24 2.74 -10.73 -11.30
C ALA A 24 1.47 -10.88 -10.47
N HIS A 25 1.58 -10.84 -9.16
CA HIS A 25 0.43 -10.93 -8.26
C HIS A 25 -0.50 -9.71 -8.41
N LEU A 26 0.06 -8.50 -8.43
CA LEU A 26 -0.76 -7.28 -8.61
C LEU A 26 -1.44 -7.24 -9.98
N ALA A 27 -0.78 -7.75 -11.03
CA ALA A 27 -1.35 -7.79 -12.37
C ALA A 27 -2.54 -8.76 -12.49
N ALA A 28 -2.63 -9.76 -11.62
CA ALA A 28 -3.68 -10.77 -11.63
C ALA A 28 -4.88 -10.42 -10.76
N GLU A 29 -4.82 -9.32 -10.00
CA GLU A 29 -5.81 -9.00 -8.98
C GLU A 29 -6.50 -7.66 -9.22
N GLU A 30 -7.71 -7.54 -8.69
CA GLU A 30 -8.39 -6.25 -8.56
C GLU A 30 -7.83 -5.53 -7.33
N LEU A 31 -7.28 -4.34 -7.54
CA LEU A 31 -6.52 -3.60 -6.54
C LEU A 31 -7.38 -2.55 -5.83
N HIS A 32 -7.29 -2.53 -4.51
CA HIS A 32 -7.97 -1.58 -3.65
C HIS A 32 -6.99 -0.94 -2.68
N ALA A 33 -7.21 0.33 -2.33
CA ALA A 33 -6.41 1.03 -1.33
C ALA A 33 -7.20 2.19 -0.71
N PRO A 34 -6.85 2.61 0.51
CA PRO A 34 -7.33 3.90 1.03
C PRO A 34 -6.83 5.04 0.15
N ALA A 35 -7.59 6.12 0.07
CA ALA A 35 -7.19 7.31 -0.71
C ALA A 35 -5.86 7.91 -0.25
N LEU A 36 -5.46 7.70 0.99
CA LEU A 36 -4.16 8.15 1.50
C LEU A 36 -2.96 7.57 0.72
N LEU A 37 -3.15 6.46 0.01
CA LEU A 37 -2.12 5.89 -0.86
C LEU A 37 -1.54 6.93 -1.81
N ASP A 38 -2.36 7.80 -2.36
CA ASP A 38 -1.93 8.79 -3.36
C ASP A 38 -0.78 9.66 -2.83
N PHE A 39 -0.88 10.11 -1.60
CA PHE A 39 0.15 10.95 -1.00
C PHE A 39 1.27 10.17 -0.31
N GLU A 40 1.01 8.98 0.16
CA GLU A 40 2.09 8.10 0.61
C GLU A 40 3.01 7.71 -0.55
N PHE A 41 2.45 7.48 -1.73
CA PHE A 41 3.22 7.23 -2.94
C PHE A 41 4.12 8.42 -3.28
N VAL A 42 3.57 9.63 -3.30
CA VAL A 42 4.34 10.86 -3.54
C VAL A 42 5.43 11.03 -2.47
N SER A 43 5.10 10.80 -1.21
CA SER A 43 6.06 10.91 -0.11
C SER A 43 7.24 9.94 -0.27
N ALA A 44 6.96 8.70 -0.67
CA ALA A 44 8.01 7.71 -0.92
C ALA A 44 8.92 8.11 -2.09
N LEU A 45 8.35 8.55 -3.21
CA LEU A 45 9.13 9.04 -4.35
C LEU A 45 10.00 10.23 -3.96
N ARG A 46 9.44 11.16 -3.19
CA ARG A 46 10.19 12.30 -2.67
C ARG A 46 11.40 11.84 -1.85
N GLY A 47 11.19 10.92 -0.94
CA GLY A 47 12.28 10.38 -0.10
C GLY A 47 13.39 9.74 -0.92
N LEU A 48 13.03 8.90 -1.90
CA LEU A 48 13.99 8.25 -2.79
C LEU A 48 14.75 9.27 -3.65
N THR A 49 14.09 10.29 -4.14
CA THR A 49 14.72 11.35 -4.95
C THR A 49 15.70 12.17 -4.12
N LEU A 50 15.29 12.60 -2.93
CA LEU A 50 16.17 13.39 -2.05
C LEU A 50 17.37 12.60 -1.53
N ALA A 51 17.22 11.27 -1.38
CA ALA A 51 18.32 10.39 -1.02
C ALA A 51 19.21 9.99 -2.21
N CYS A 52 18.96 10.54 -3.39
CA CYS A 52 19.69 10.21 -4.63
C CYS A 52 19.62 8.73 -5.03
N GLN A 53 18.56 8.02 -4.58
CA GLN A 53 18.31 6.63 -4.92
C GLN A 53 17.43 6.48 -6.15
N LEU A 54 16.75 7.53 -6.56
CA LEU A 54 15.88 7.59 -7.74
C LEU A 54 16.05 8.96 -8.40
N SER A 55 16.29 8.97 -9.72
CA SER A 55 16.36 10.24 -10.44
C SER A 55 14.98 10.91 -10.51
N ALA A 56 14.96 12.23 -10.63
CA ALA A 56 13.72 12.99 -10.79
C ALA A 56 12.95 12.54 -12.05
N GLY A 57 13.65 12.21 -13.12
CA GLY A 57 13.02 11.70 -14.36
C GLY A 57 12.33 10.37 -14.15
N ARG A 58 12.95 9.44 -13.44
CA ARG A 58 12.34 8.15 -13.12
C ARG A 58 11.19 8.29 -12.13
N ALA A 59 11.27 9.24 -11.21
CA ALA A 59 10.14 9.54 -10.32
C ALA A 59 8.93 10.05 -11.10
N GLN A 60 9.12 10.89 -12.11
CA GLN A 60 8.05 11.35 -12.99
C GLN A 60 7.44 10.19 -13.79
N ASP A 61 8.27 9.27 -14.30
CA ASP A 61 7.77 8.08 -14.98
C ASP A 61 6.93 7.21 -14.05
N ALA A 62 7.37 7.02 -12.80
CA ALA A 62 6.61 6.27 -11.80
C ALA A 62 5.26 6.92 -11.48
N LEU A 63 5.21 8.26 -11.41
CA LEU A 63 3.94 8.99 -11.23
C LEU A 63 2.99 8.76 -12.41
N THR A 64 3.50 8.79 -13.63
CA THR A 64 2.70 8.52 -14.83
C THR A 64 2.16 7.08 -14.81
N ASP A 65 3.00 6.11 -14.47
CA ASP A 65 2.59 4.71 -14.36
C ASP A 65 1.54 4.53 -13.25
N PHE A 66 1.70 5.24 -12.13
CA PHE A 66 0.73 5.22 -11.03
C PHE A 66 -0.65 5.72 -11.47
N GLU A 67 -0.69 6.77 -12.29
CA GLU A 67 -1.96 7.29 -12.83
C GLU A 67 -2.70 6.26 -13.69
N HIS A 68 -1.96 5.36 -14.35
CA HIS A 68 -2.52 4.33 -15.23
C HIS A 68 -2.78 2.99 -14.50
N LEU A 69 -2.29 2.84 -13.28
CA LEU A 69 -2.53 1.63 -12.50
C LEU A 69 -3.96 1.65 -11.95
N PRO A 70 -4.82 0.67 -12.33
CA PRO A 70 -6.22 0.68 -11.91
C PRO A 70 -6.36 0.24 -10.45
N ILE A 71 -6.33 1.18 -9.54
CA ILE A 71 -6.57 0.96 -8.11
C ILE A 71 -7.87 1.66 -7.72
N HIS A 72 -8.76 0.92 -7.08
CA HIS A 72 -9.96 1.51 -6.47
C HIS A 72 -9.58 2.21 -5.17
N ARG A 73 -9.69 3.55 -5.13
CA ARG A 73 -9.43 4.34 -3.93
C ARG A 73 -10.71 4.46 -3.10
N TRP A 74 -10.54 4.24 -1.80
CA TRP A 74 -11.64 4.34 -0.85
C TRP A 74 -11.42 5.56 0.04
N THR A 75 -12.40 6.45 0.07
CA THR A 75 -12.38 7.57 1.01
C THR A 75 -12.65 7.05 2.43
N SER A 76 -12.15 7.76 3.44
CA SER A 76 -12.42 7.39 4.81
C SER A 76 -13.89 7.60 5.14
N GLY A 77 -14.52 6.60 5.75
CA GLY A 77 -15.83 6.71 6.37
C GLY A 77 -15.72 6.59 7.88
N ASP A 78 -16.78 6.92 8.60
CA ASP A 78 -16.77 6.87 10.07
C ASP A 78 -16.36 5.49 10.60
N ALA A 79 -16.90 4.42 10.02
CA ALA A 79 -16.60 3.05 10.44
C ALA A 79 -15.13 2.70 10.26
N LEU A 80 -14.53 3.06 9.12
CA LEU A 80 -13.10 2.81 8.86
C LEU A 80 -12.21 3.59 9.81
N ARG A 81 -12.52 4.87 10.05
CA ARG A 81 -11.75 5.70 10.99
C ARG A 81 -11.82 5.17 12.42
N ARG A 82 -13.00 4.76 12.87
CA ARG A 82 -13.19 4.19 14.22
C ARG A 82 -12.44 2.87 14.36
N ARG A 83 -12.48 2.03 13.32
CA ARG A 83 -11.74 0.76 13.33
C ARG A 83 -10.24 1.00 13.34
N ALA A 84 -9.74 1.91 12.52
CA ALA A 84 -8.31 2.27 12.52
C ALA A 84 -7.87 2.77 13.90
N TYR A 85 -8.65 3.63 14.54
CA TYR A 85 -8.35 4.10 15.90
C TYR A 85 -8.34 2.97 16.93
N SER A 86 -9.23 1.99 16.80
CA SER A 86 -9.27 0.83 17.70
C SER A 86 -8.02 -0.05 17.62
N LEU A 87 -7.26 0.05 16.53
CA LEU A 87 -6.00 -0.68 16.33
C LEU A 87 -4.75 0.09 16.81
N ARG A 88 -4.93 1.23 17.48
CA ARG A 88 -3.86 2.17 17.85
C ARG A 88 -2.74 1.58 18.70
N ASP A 89 -3.03 0.55 19.47
CA ASP A 89 -2.01 -0.07 20.33
C ASP A 89 -1.06 -0.99 19.52
N ASN A 90 -1.45 -1.37 18.31
CA ASN A 90 -0.74 -2.37 17.51
C ASN A 90 -0.21 -1.80 16.19
N LEU A 91 -0.81 -0.73 15.66
CA LEU A 91 -0.52 -0.19 14.35
C LEU A 91 -0.54 1.34 14.36
N SER A 92 0.27 1.97 13.50
CA SER A 92 0.11 3.39 13.19
C SER A 92 -1.26 3.64 12.54
N ALA A 93 -1.72 4.88 12.56
CA ALA A 93 -3.00 5.23 11.94
C ALA A 93 -3.02 4.90 10.43
N TYR A 94 -1.89 5.08 9.75
CA TYR A 94 -1.80 4.82 8.32
C TYR A 94 -1.81 3.33 8.00
N ASP A 95 -1.02 2.52 8.70
CA ASP A 95 -1.06 1.06 8.54
C ASP A 95 -2.44 0.50 8.93
N ALA A 96 -3.04 1.04 9.99
CA ALA A 96 -4.38 0.64 10.42
C ALA A 96 -5.45 0.96 9.37
N ALA A 97 -5.29 2.01 8.58
CA ALA A 97 -6.22 2.33 7.49
C ALA A 97 -6.26 1.22 6.43
N TYR A 98 -5.09 0.69 6.06
CA TYR A 98 -5.02 -0.44 5.11
C TYR A 98 -5.61 -1.71 5.69
N VAL A 99 -5.29 -2.03 6.94
CA VAL A 99 -5.84 -3.20 7.63
C VAL A 99 -7.36 -3.10 7.78
N ALA A 100 -7.88 -1.96 8.20
CA ALA A 100 -9.31 -1.74 8.34
C ALA A 100 -10.04 -1.88 7.00
N LEU A 101 -9.47 -1.38 5.92
CA LEU A 101 -10.04 -1.53 4.59
C LEU A 101 -10.06 -3.00 4.14
N ALA A 102 -8.96 -3.72 4.31
CA ALA A 102 -8.89 -5.14 3.97
C ALA A 102 -9.89 -5.96 4.76
N GLU A 103 -10.08 -5.64 6.04
CA GLU A 103 -11.09 -6.24 6.90
C GLU A 103 -12.51 -6.00 6.38
N ALA A 104 -12.81 -4.75 6.04
CA ALA A 104 -14.13 -4.36 5.51
C ALA A 104 -14.44 -5.03 4.17
N LEU A 105 -13.44 -5.16 3.31
CA LEU A 105 -13.56 -5.82 2.01
C LEU A 105 -13.44 -7.35 2.09
N ARG A 106 -13.06 -7.88 3.24
CA ARG A 106 -12.85 -9.32 3.47
C ARG A 106 -11.84 -9.91 2.49
N CYS A 107 -10.73 -9.23 2.31
CA CYS A 107 -9.67 -9.67 1.41
C CYS A 107 -8.29 -9.56 2.08
N ALA A 108 -7.27 -10.09 1.42
CA ALA A 108 -5.90 -9.99 1.91
C ALA A 108 -5.33 -8.58 1.73
N LEU A 109 -4.37 -8.24 2.57
CA LEU A 109 -3.50 -7.07 2.42
C LEU A 109 -2.14 -7.55 1.90
N VAL A 110 -1.74 -7.03 0.76
CA VAL A 110 -0.43 -7.33 0.15
C VAL A 110 0.54 -6.20 0.45
N THR A 111 1.69 -6.54 0.99
CA THR A 111 2.70 -5.58 1.43
C THR A 111 4.13 -6.07 1.13
N ARG A 112 5.08 -5.15 1.19
CA ARG A 112 6.51 -5.45 1.26
C ARG A 112 7.04 -5.38 2.69
N ASP A 113 6.23 -4.93 3.63
CA ASP A 113 6.63 -4.75 5.03
C ASP A 113 6.31 -5.98 5.88
N GLY A 114 7.34 -6.79 6.13
CA GLY A 114 7.21 -7.99 6.96
C GLY A 114 6.77 -7.73 8.41
N ARG A 115 6.88 -6.49 8.91
CA ARG A 115 6.42 -6.16 10.27
C ARG A 115 4.91 -6.28 10.41
N LEU A 116 4.15 -6.05 9.34
CA LEU A 116 2.69 -6.15 9.37
C LEU A 116 2.21 -7.58 9.62
N VAL A 117 2.96 -8.58 9.21
CA VAL A 117 2.62 -10.00 9.48
C VAL A 117 2.52 -10.27 10.98
N ARG A 118 3.34 -9.59 11.78
CA ARG A 118 3.39 -9.77 13.23
C ARG A 118 2.41 -8.87 13.98
N SER A 119 1.67 -8.03 13.26
CA SER A 119 0.67 -7.16 13.88
C SER A 119 -0.49 -7.99 14.43
N SER A 120 -1.13 -7.49 15.48
CA SER A 120 -2.24 -8.16 16.15
C SER A 120 -3.45 -7.24 16.28
N GLY A 121 -4.54 -7.78 16.81
CA GLY A 121 -5.79 -7.05 16.99
C GLY A 121 -6.72 -7.12 15.77
N HIS A 122 -6.35 -7.86 14.74
CA HIS A 122 -7.15 -8.07 13.53
C HIS A 122 -6.99 -9.50 13.01
N SER A 123 -7.84 -9.88 12.05
CA SER A 123 -7.84 -11.21 11.41
C SER A 123 -7.50 -11.16 9.91
N VAL A 124 -6.97 -10.04 9.43
CA VAL A 124 -6.62 -9.87 8.01
C VAL A 124 -5.45 -10.78 7.65
N SER A 125 -5.55 -11.46 6.52
CA SER A 125 -4.44 -12.20 5.94
C SER A 125 -3.44 -11.20 5.34
N ILE A 126 -2.24 -11.16 5.88
CA ILE A 126 -1.16 -10.32 5.38
C ILE A 126 -0.25 -11.16 4.50
N VAL A 127 -0.11 -10.77 3.25
CA VAL A 127 0.74 -11.43 2.26
C VAL A 127 1.95 -10.56 1.98
N VAL A 128 3.14 -11.08 2.23
CA VAL A 128 4.41 -10.39 1.95
C VAL A 128 5.04 -11.03 0.74
N LEU A 129 5.32 -10.23 -0.28
CA LEU A 129 5.92 -10.69 -1.55
C LEU A 129 7.21 -9.94 -1.87
#